data_dbae03446c18b927c22b6c29bdc7c3ea
#
_entry.id   dbae03446c18b927c22b6c29bdc7c3ea
#
_cell.length_a   1.000
_cell.length_b   1.000
_cell.length_c   1.000
_cell.angle_alpha   90.00
_cell.angle_beta   90.00
_cell.angle_gamma   90.00
#
_symmetry.space_group_name_H-M   'P 1'
#
loop_
_entity.id
_entity.type
_entity.pdbx_description
1 polymer ?
#
loop_
_entity_poly.entity_id
_entity_poly.type
_entity_poly.pdbx_seq_one_letter_code
_entity_poly.pdbx_strand_id
1 'polypeptide(L)'
;MIYIKNEIEQNYNIKINKIYSNRKEKYFFIGDKKIYIKKIEKEKKIDNLMQIANDLYNQKKHSETFLINKHGNYTIEYKNKKIALLICHGAENIELSLNDILSGIVEVKGIDIEEYDIRSEWKKRIDNFELKIMEYNKEFSIIMKYINYYIGMAENAIQLLEKTEKNESNTVYLGHSILENEYSYRNYVDPLTYVKTLKMYDIANYFKYKFYINGIDYNELEELKYIIKDEQDKRTFLAIIMYPSEVFDRFEKIISLQIDEKTIYSYINKIEKMEEFISYIQEDVIKSEYIKWLKEK
;
A
#
# COMPACT_ATOMS: atom_id res chain seq x y z
N MET A 1 -23.79 -10.67 16.10
CA MET A 1 -24.12 -9.48 15.32
C MET A 1 -25.08 -8.51 16.05
N ILE A 2 -26.10 -8.98 16.75
CA ILE A 2 -27.10 -8.13 17.45
C ILE A 2 -26.42 -7.18 18.45
N TYR A 3 -25.50 -7.64 19.26
CA TYR A 3 -24.85 -6.82 20.29
C TYR A 3 -24.02 -5.64 19.73
N ILE A 4 -23.28 -5.82 18.63
CA ILE A 4 -22.52 -4.73 18.01
C ILE A 4 -23.45 -3.67 17.38
N LYS A 5 -24.61 -4.11 16.85
CA LYS A 5 -25.61 -3.21 16.30
C LYS A 5 -26.14 -2.24 17.38
N ASN A 6 -26.56 -2.79 18.53
CA ASN A 6 -27.09 -2.00 19.63
C ASN A 6 -26.05 -1.00 20.16
N GLU A 7 -24.80 -1.43 20.29
CA GLU A 7 -23.70 -0.56 20.74
C GLU A 7 -23.47 0.61 19.76
N ILE A 8 -23.47 0.34 18.48
CA ILE A 8 -23.34 1.39 17.45
C ILE A 8 -24.53 2.35 17.47
N GLU A 9 -25.77 1.83 17.50
CA GLU A 9 -26.99 2.64 17.52
C GLU A 9 -27.03 3.59 18.72
N GLN A 10 -26.61 3.09 19.90
CA GLN A 10 -26.59 3.88 21.13
C GLN A 10 -25.51 4.98 21.12
N ASN A 11 -24.33 4.69 20.58
CA ASN A 11 -23.21 5.63 20.62
C ASN A 11 -23.25 6.67 19.51
N TYR A 12 -23.73 6.30 18.32
CA TYR A 12 -23.79 7.22 17.17
C TYR A 12 -25.17 7.83 16.93
N ASN A 13 -26.17 7.52 17.77
CA ASN A 13 -27.55 7.99 17.63
C ASN A 13 -28.13 7.75 16.21
N ILE A 14 -27.90 6.57 15.69
CA ILE A 14 -28.34 6.12 14.35
C ILE A 14 -29.19 4.88 14.48
N LYS A 15 -30.06 4.62 13.50
CA LYS A 15 -30.84 3.39 13.42
C LYS A 15 -30.30 2.51 12.30
N ILE A 16 -29.96 1.26 12.62
CA ILE A 16 -29.42 0.29 11.67
C ILE A 16 -30.49 -0.75 11.38
N ASN A 17 -30.91 -0.87 10.14
CA ASN A 17 -31.84 -1.92 9.74
C ASN A 17 -31.17 -3.29 9.79
N LYS A 18 -30.03 -3.44 9.09
CA LYS A 18 -29.30 -4.70 8.95
C LYS A 18 -27.80 -4.44 8.82
N ILE A 19 -26.99 -5.29 9.46
CA ILE A 19 -25.54 -5.35 9.22
C ILE A 19 -25.28 -6.46 8.21
N TYR A 20 -24.59 -6.10 7.14
CA TYR A 20 -24.10 -7.01 6.11
C TYR A 20 -22.66 -7.41 6.45
N SER A 21 -22.26 -8.60 6.00
CA SER A 21 -20.88 -9.08 6.16
C SER A 21 -20.48 -9.80 4.89
N ASN A 22 -19.34 -9.43 4.32
CA ASN A 22 -18.61 -10.23 3.35
C ASN A 22 -17.40 -10.90 4.05
N ARG A 23 -16.54 -11.56 3.31
CA ARG A 23 -15.38 -12.28 3.88
C ARG A 23 -14.40 -11.36 4.62
N LYS A 24 -14.28 -10.09 4.21
CA LYS A 24 -13.27 -9.15 4.70
C LYS A 24 -13.87 -8.04 5.58
N GLU A 25 -15.13 -7.62 5.36
CA GLU A 25 -15.69 -6.39 5.92
C GLU A 25 -17.12 -6.57 6.45
N LYS A 26 -17.47 -5.71 7.42
CA LYS A 26 -18.84 -5.54 7.91
C LYS A 26 -19.30 -4.13 7.61
N TYR A 27 -20.53 -3.98 7.13
CA TYR A 27 -21.09 -2.70 6.75
C TYR A 27 -22.62 -2.66 6.93
N PHE A 28 -23.17 -1.46 6.90
CA PHE A 28 -24.61 -1.21 6.85
C PHE A 28 -24.88 0.06 6.05
N PHE A 29 -26.15 0.40 5.83
CA PHE A 29 -26.55 1.58 5.11
C PHE A 29 -27.27 2.58 6.01
N ILE A 30 -27.02 3.88 5.80
CA ILE A 30 -27.77 5.02 6.31
C ILE A 30 -28.23 5.82 5.09
N GLY A 31 -29.53 5.73 4.75
CA GLY A 31 -29.98 6.21 3.45
C GLY A 31 -29.28 5.46 2.31
N ASP A 32 -28.68 6.20 1.40
CA ASP A 32 -27.87 5.71 0.28
C ASP A 32 -26.39 5.52 0.61
N LYS A 33 -25.94 5.99 1.78
CA LYS A 33 -24.54 5.92 2.18
C LYS A 33 -24.21 4.56 2.80
N LYS A 34 -23.13 3.94 2.33
CA LYS A 34 -22.57 2.73 2.90
C LYS A 34 -21.58 3.08 4.00
N ILE A 35 -21.75 2.44 5.16
CA ILE A 35 -20.95 2.69 6.36
C ILE A 35 -20.23 1.39 6.72
N TYR A 36 -18.91 1.43 6.76
CA TYR A 36 -18.09 0.29 7.15
C TYR A 36 -17.78 0.31 8.65
N ILE A 37 -17.81 -0.87 9.27
CA ILE A 37 -17.40 -1.06 10.65
C ILE A 37 -15.93 -1.49 10.64
N LYS A 38 -15.05 -0.56 10.97
CA LYS A 38 -13.59 -0.79 10.97
C LYS A 38 -13.10 -1.08 12.37
N LYS A 39 -12.25 -2.11 12.50
CA LYS A 39 -11.49 -2.35 13.72
C LYS A 39 -10.24 -1.47 13.70
N ILE A 40 -10.02 -0.75 14.77
CA ILE A 40 -8.87 0.14 14.92
C ILE A 40 -7.81 -0.55 15.78
N GLU A 41 -6.60 -0.57 15.30
CA GLU A 41 -5.45 -0.99 16.09
C GLU A 41 -5.11 0.07 17.14
N LYS A 42 -4.58 -0.34 18.29
CA LYS A 42 -4.37 0.56 19.43
C LYS A 42 -3.41 1.70 19.13
N GLU A 43 -2.44 1.45 18.28
CA GLU A 43 -1.39 2.41 17.91
C GLU A 43 -1.87 3.50 16.94
N LYS A 44 -2.96 3.28 16.21
CA LYS A 44 -3.44 4.25 15.22
C LYS A 44 -3.99 5.51 15.89
N LYS A 45 -3.44 6.66 15.52
CA LYS A 45 -3.83 8.00 16.01
C LYS A 45 -4.98 8.55 15.15
N ILE A 46 -6.20 8.07 15.42
CA ILE A 46 -7.39 8.34 14.61
C ILE A 46 -7.64 9.84 14.41
N ASP A 47 -7.46 10.65 15.44
CA ASP A 47 -7.72 12.10 15.36
C ASP A 47 -6.79 12.75 14.32
N ASN A 48 -5.51 12.36 14.30
CA ASN A 48 -4.54 12.86 13.32
C ASN A 48 -4.83 12.37 11.89
N LEU A 49 -5.22 11.10 11.74
CA LEU A 49 -5.65 10.56 10.45
C LEU A 49 -6.89 11.30 9.93
N MET A 50 -7.84 11.63 10.83
CA MET A 50 -9.04 12.37 10.48
C MET A 50 -8.76 13.83 10.13
N GLN A 51 -7.79 14.45 10.75
CA GLN A 51 -7.35 15.79 10.35
C GLN A 51 -6.91 15.77 8.88
N ILE A 52 -6.05 14.85 8.49
CA ILE A 52 -5.59 14.70 7.09
C ILE A 52 -6.77 14.39 6.16
N ALA A 53 -7.61 13.42 6.52
CA ALA A 53 -8.76 13.03 5.72
C ALA A 53 -9.73 14.19 5.46
N ASN A 54 -10.02 14.98 6.48
CA ASN A 54 -10.89 16.16 6.36
C ASN A 54 -10.23 17.25 5.49
N ASP A 55 -8.91 17.46 5.61
CA ASP A 55 -8.19 18.43 4.79
C ASP A 55 -8.20 18.01 3.31
N LEU A 56 -8.01 16.73 3.02
CA LEU A 56 -8.13 16.17 1.66
C LEU A 56 -9.57 16.33 1.12
N TYR A 57 -10.56 15.96 1.91
CA TYR A 57 -11.96 16.08 1.52
C TYR A 57 -12.34 17.53 1.20
N ASN A 58 -11.95 18.48 2.04
CA ASN A 58 -12.19 19.91 1.83
C ASN A 58 -11.49 20.46 0.58
N GLN A 59 -10.35 19.89 0.19
CA GLN A 59 -9.64 20.19 -1.06
C GLN A 59 -10.25 19.48 -2.27
N LYS A 60 -11.39 18.79 -2.13
CA LYS A 60 -12.02 17.94 -3.15
C LYS A 60 -11.12 16.79 -3.65
N LYS A 61 -10.21 16.35 -2.81
CA LYS A 61 -9.39 15.16 -3.05
C LYS A 61 -10.13 13.95 -2.50
N HIS A 62 -9.85 12.79 -3.08
CA HIS A 62 -10.51 11.55 -2.69
C HIS A 62 -10.05 11.10 -1.31
N SER A 63 -10.95 11.14 -0.34
CA SER A 63 -10.75 10.61 1.01
C SER A 63 -12.09 10.24 1.63
N GLU A 64 -12.11 9.17 2.40
CA GLU A 64 -13.24 8.81 3.23
C GLU A 64 -13.11 9.41 4.63
N THR A 65 -14.21 9.49 5.37
CA THR A 65 -14.23 10.11 6.70
C THR A 65 -14.89 9.21 7.72
N PHE A 66 -14.46 9.30 8.98
CA PHE A 66 -15.13 8.59 10.07
C PHE A 66 -16.28 9.40 10.65
N LEU A 67 -17.34 8.69 11.06
CA LEU A 67 -18.44 9.28 11.83
C LEU A 67 -17.96 9.63 13.23
N ILE A 68 -18.38 10.81 13.69
CA ILE A 68 -18.22 11.23 15.09
C ILE A 68 -19.40 10.69 15.91
N ASN A 69 -19.14 10.09 17.05
CA ASN A 69 -20.17 9.61 17.96
C ASN A 69 -20.77 10.76 18.79
N LYS A 70 -21.82 10.50 19.56
CA LYS A 70 -22.50 11.49 20.39
C LYS A 70 -21.64 12.14 21.49
N HIS A 71 -20.46 11.57 21.76
CA HIS A 71 -19.50 12.08 22.74
C HIS A 71 -18.34 12.86 22.09
N GLY A 72 -18.39 13.10 20.77
CA GLY A 72 -17.35 13.82 20.02
C GLY A 72 -16.16 12.97 19.63
N ASN A 73 -16.19 11.65 19.79
CA ASN A 73 -15.09 10.74 19.47
C ASN A 73 -15.34 10.00 18.14
N TYR A 74 -14.28 9.64 17.43
CA TYR A 74 -14.37 8.81 16.21
C TYR A 74 -14.51 7.30 16.52
N THR A 75 -14.22 6.88 17.73
CA THR A 75 -14.20 5.45 18.10
C THR A 75 -15.12 5.13 19.27
N ILE A 76 -15.56 3.89 19.32
CA ILE A 76 -16.18 3.26 20.50
C ILE A 76 -15.43 2.01 20.90
N GLU A 77 -15.54 1.62 22.15
CA GLU A 77 -15.01 0.33 22.63
C GLU A 77 -16.07 -0.76 22.53
N TYR A 78 -15.71 -1.88 21.92
CA TYR A 78 -16.55 -3.07 21.84
C TYR A 78 -15.72 -4.32 22.04
N LYS A 79 -15.97 -5.08 23.11
CA LYS A 79 -15.24 -6.32 23.46
C LYS A 79 -13.71 -6.13 23.45
N ASN A 80 -13.23 -5.12 24.15
CA ASN A 80 -11.82 -4.75 24.26
C ASN A 80 -11.15 -4.40 22.92
N LYS A 81 -11.93 -4.00 21.91
CA LYS A 81 -11.45 -3.53 20.62
C LYS A 81 -12.03 -2.15 20.32
N LYS A 82 -11.19 -1.25 19.82
CA LYS A 82 -11.67 0.03 19.26
C LYS A 82 -12.31 -0.21 17.90
N ILE A 83 -13.45 0.41 17.67
CA ILE A 83 -14.21 0.35 16.41
C ILE A 83 -14.51 1.78 15.98
N ALA A 84 -14.39 2.05 14.70
CA ALA A 84 -14.82 3.27 14.05
C ALA A 84 -15.80 2.97 12.91
N LEU A 85 -16.60 3.96 12.54
CA LEU A 85 -17.55 3.90 11.43
C LEU A 85 -17.03 4.78 10.30
N LEU A 86 -16.65 4.17 9.18
CA LEU A 86 -16.10 4.83 8.01
C LEU A 86 -17.20 5.05 6.97
N ILE A 87 -17.42 6.31 6.57
CA ILE A 87 -18.37 6.67 5.52
C ILE A 87 -17.71 6.52 4.17
N CYS A 88 -18.34 5.73 3.29
CA CYS A 88 -17.94 5.66 1.89
C CYS A 88 -18.64 6.79 1.11
N HIS A 89 -17.85 7.71 0.57
CA HIS A 89 -18.34 8.85 -0.21
C HIS A 89 -18.34 8.59 -1.73
N GLY A 90 -17.62 7.58 -2.20
CA GLY A 90 -17.47 7.23 -3.62
C GLY A 90 -18.28 5.99 -4.04
N ALA A 91 -18.43 5.80 -5.34
CA ALA A 91 -18.97 4.56 -5.90
C ALA A 91 -17.98 3.40 -5.69
N GLU A 92 -18.49 2.22 -5.31
CA GLU A 92 -17.65 1.05 -4.95
C GLU A 92 -16.81 0.48 -6.09
N ASN A 93 -17.17 0.79 -7.32
CA ASN A 93 -16.56 0.21 -8.53
C ASN A 93 -15.72 1.23 -9.32
N ILE A 94 -15.23 2.27 -8.65
CA ILE A 94 -14.30 3.21 -9.29
C ILE A 94 -12.94 2.52 -9.40
N GLU A 95 -12.37 2.50 -10.60
CA GLU A 95 -10.99 2.11 -10.81
C GLU A 95 -10.06 3.26 -10.35
N LEU A 96 -9.02 2.93 -9.60
CA LEU A 96 -8.02 3.89 -9.19
C LEU A 96 -7.21 4.31 -10.41
N SER A 97 -7.14 5.61 -10.69
CA SER A 97 -6.40 6.20 -11.80
C SER A 97 -5.07 6.82 -11.34
N LEU A 98 -4.16 7.06 -12.28
CA LEU A 98 -2.95 7.81 -12.00
C LEU A 98 -3.27 9.23 -11.47
N ASN A 99 -4.30 9.88 -11.99
CA ASN A 99 -4.73 11.20 -11.52
C ASN A 99 -5.17 11.19 -10.06
N ASP A 100 -5.84 10.14 -9.60
CA ASP A 100 -6.19 9.99 -8.17
C ASP A 100 -4.92 9.92 -7.32
N ILE A 101 -3.94 9.11 -7.73
CA ILE A 101 -2.63 8.99 -7.06
C ILE A 101 -1.90 10.32 -7.02
N LEU A 102 -1.77 11.00 -8.15
CA LEU A 102 -1.09 12.29 -8.24
C LEU A 102 -1.75 13.37 -7.39
N SER A 103 -3.09 13.40 -7.37
CA SER A 103 -3.84 14.32 -6.52
C SER A 103 -3.65 14.06 -5.03
N GLY A 104 -3.37 12.80 -4.66
CA GLY A 104 -3.10 12.35 -3.29
C GLY A 104 -1.70 12.70 -2.78
N ILE A 105 -0.77 13.14 -3.65
CA ILE A 105 0.56 13.57 -3.20
C ILE A 105 0.43 14.83 -2.37
N VAL A 106 0.57 14.69 -1.06
CA VAL A 106 0.47 15.78 -0.10
C VAL A 106 1.64 15.69 0.88
N GLU A 107 2.28 16.83 1.11
CA GLU A 107 3.29 16.95 2.15
C GLU A 107 2.63 16.93 3.53
N VAL A 108 3.12 16.08 4.43
CA VAL A 108 2.60 15.96 5.80
C VAL A 108 3.54 16.67 6.76
N LYS A 109 3.12 17.85 7.25
CA LYS A 109 3.89 18.65 8.21
C LYS A 109 3.20 18.74 9.57
N GLY A 110 3.93 18.47 10.63
CA GLY A 110 3.44 18.71 12.00
C GLY A 110 2.34 17.77 12.49
N ILE A 111 1.88 16.83 11.69
CA ILE A 111 0.86 15.83 12.06
C ILE A 111 1.58 14.54 12.42
N ASP A 112 1.30 14.00 13.59
CA ASP A 112 1.94 12.78 14.10
C ASP A 112 1.11 11.55 13.72
N ILE A 113 1.43 10.95 12.56
CA ILE A 113 0.96 9.63 12.11
C ILE A 113 2.14 8.69 11.92
N GLU A 114 1.85 7.41 11.75
CA GLU A 114 2.84 6.35 11.54
C GLU A 114 3.78 6.70 10.37
N GLU A 115 5.08 6.54 10.58
CA GLU A 115 6.09 6.68 9.54
C GLU A 115 6.49 5.30 9.01
N TYR A 116 6.44 5.14 7.70
CA TYR A 116 6.85 3.94 7.01
C TYR A 116 8.27 4.11 6.46
N ASP A 117 9.28 3.73 7.25
CA ASP A 117 10.67 3.68 6.79
C ASP A 117 10.88 2.46 5.90
N ILE A 118 10.69 2.69 4.59
CA ILE A 118 10.78 1.66 3.55
C ILE A 118 12.09 0.87 3.65
N ARG A 119 13.24 1.54 3.87
CA ARG A 119 14.56 0.87 3.91
C ARG A 119 14.68 -0.07 5.08
N SER A 120 14.29 0.39 6.25
CA SER A 120 14.35 -0.39 7.48
C SER A 120 13.43 -1.61 7.39
N GLU A 121 12.22 -1.44 6.88
CA GLU A 121 11.27 -2.52 6.71
C GLU A 121 11.74 -3.56 5.66
N TRP A 122 12.30 -3.10 4.55
CA TRP A 122 12.84 -4.00 3.53
C TRP A 122 14.04 -4.81 4.02
N LYS A 123 14.99 -4.19 4.73
CA LYS A 123 16.13 -4.88 5.35
C LYS A 123 15.67 -5.96 6.32
N LYS A 124 14.81 -5.61 7.29
CA LYS A 124 14.24 -6.57 8.23
C LYS A 124 13.53 -7.72 7.53
N ARG A 125 12.85 -7.44 6.42
CA ARG A 125 12.12 -8.46 5.68
C ARG A 125 13.08 -9.44 4.99
N ILE A 126 14.15 -8.96 4.37
CA ILE A 126 15.19 -9.82 3.77
C ILE A 126 15.84 -10.68 4.85
N ASP A 127 16.30 -10.10 5.97
CA ASP A 127 16.91 -10.83 7.08
C ASP A 127 15.99 -11.95 7.58
N ASN A 128 14.70 -11.68 7.74
CA ASN A 128 13.70 -12.67 8.12
C ASN A 128 13.52 -13.78 7.07
N PHE A 129 13.61 -13.45 5.78
CA PHE A 129 13.53 -14.44 4.71
C PHE A 129 14.73 -15.34 4.69
N GLU A 130 15.94 -14.82 4.84
CA GLU A 130 17.16 -15.61 4.88
C GLU A 130 17.13 -16.62 6.03
N LEU A 131 16.67 -16.21 7.22
CA LEU A 131 16.48 -17.12 8.35
C LEU A 131 15.46 -18.24 8.02
N LYS A 132 14.33 -17.90 7.43
CA LYS A 132 13.30 -18.87 7.03
C LYS A 132 13.81 -19.83 5.95
N ILE A 133 14.60 -19.35 4.99
CA ILE A 133 15.21 -20.17 3.96
C ILE A 133 16.13 -21.24 4.58
N MET A 134 16.94 -20.87 5.57
CA MET A 134 17.80 -21.83 6.26
C MET A 134 17.00 -22.91 6.98
N GLU A 135 15.84 -22.56 7.54
CA GLU A 135 14.97 -23.46 8.27
C GLU A 135 14.20 -24.42 7.35
N TYR A 136 13.66 -23.92 6.22
CA TYR A 136 12.73 -24.65 5.34
C TYR A 136 13.33 -25.12 4.01
N ASN A 137 14.65 -25.10 3.83
CA ASN A 137 15.33 -25.35 2.56
C ASN A 137 15.03 -26.69 1.89
N LYS A 138 14.57 -27.69 2.63
CA LYS A 138 14.23 -29.03 2.14
C LYS A 138 12.74 -29.20 1.79
N GLU A 139 11.89 -28.28 2.21
CA GLU A 139 10.44 -28.42 2.09
C GLU A 139 9.87 -27.76 0.84
N PHE A 140 10.49 -26.64 0.38
CA PHE A 140 9.98 -25.80 -0.70
C PHE A 140 10.97 -25.68 -1.85
N SER A 141 11.00 -26.69 -2.71
CA SER A 141 12.02 -26.80 -3.77
C SER A 141 11.89 -25.74 -4.88
N ILE A 142 10.66 -25.28 -5.16
CA ILE A 142 10.41 -24.26 -6.19
C ILE A 142 10.86 -22.89 -5.66
N ILE A 143 10.50 -22.56 -4.43
CA ILE A 143 10.93 -21.31 -3.78
C ILE A 143 12.46 -21.26 -3.74
N MET A 144 13.09 -22.32 -3.26
CA MET A 144 14.56 -22.38 -3.12
C MET A 144 15.31 -22.14 -4.42
N LYS A 145 14.72 -22.50 -5.55
CA LYS A 145 15.31 -22.26 -6.87
C LYS A 145 15.35 -20.78 -7.26
N TYR A 146 14.38 -19.98 -6.83
CA TYR A 146 14.20 -18.61 -7.31
C TYR A 146 14.43 -17.53 -6.25
N ILE A 147 14.45 -17.91 -4.96
CA ILE A 147 14.52 -16.94 -3.86
C ILE A 147 15.74 -16.04 -3.93
N ASN A 148 16.90 -16.60 -4.27
CA ASN A 148 18.15 -15.83 -4.36
C ASN A 148 18.09 -14.74 -5.44
N TYR A 149 17.38 -14.98 -6.54
CA TYR A 149 17.12 -13.96 -7.56
C TYR A 149 16.33 -12.78 -6.97
N TYR A 150 15.26 -13.07 -6.24
CA TYR A 150 14.42 -12.03 -5.65
C TYR A 150 15.08 -11.31 -4.48
N ILE A 151 15.90 -11.99 -3.69
CA ILE A 151 16.74 -11.35 -2.65
C ILE A 151 17.72 -10.39 -3.33
N GLY A 152 18.42 -10.81 -4.38
CA GLY A 152 19.32 -9.95 -5.13
C GLY A 152 18.63 -8.72 -5.74
N MET A 153 17.40 -8.86 -6.26
CA MET A 153 16.58 -7.71 -6.69
C MET A 153 16.28 -6.76 -5.53
N ALA A 154 15.91 -7.30 -4.38
CA ALA A 154 15.56 -6.51 -3.19
C ALA A 154 16.78 -5.77 -2.64
N GLU A 155 17.94 -6.39 -2.59
CA GLU A 155 19.21 -5.75 -2.18
C GLU A 155 19.59 -4.62 -3.13
N ASN A 156 19.49 -4.81 -4.45
CA ASN A 156 19.71 -3.76 -5.43
C ASN A 156 18.74 -2.58 -5.24
N ALA A 157 17.47 -2.86 -4.94
CA ALA A 157 16.48 -1.83 -4.63
C ALA A 157 16.86 -1.03 -3.37
N ILE A 158 17.31 -1.69 -2.31
CA ILE A 158 17.79 -1.04 -1.09
C ILE A 158 19.01 -0.17 -1.38
N GLN A 159 19.98 -0.67 -2.16
CA GLN A 159 21.17 0.11 -2.54
C GLN A 159 20.82 1.37 -3.35
N LEU A 160 19.78 1.32 -4.19
CA LEU A 160 19.30 2.52 -4.89
C LEU A 160 18.77 3.57 -3.91
N LEU A 161 18.01 3.15 -2.89
CA LEU A 161 17.51 4.07 -1.86
C LEU A 161 18.63 4.63 -0.97
N GLU A 162 19.69 3.87 -0.69
CA GLU A 162 20.83 4.32 0.10
C GLU A 162 21.66 5.39 -0.58
N LYS A 163 21.70 5.37 -1.92
CA LYS A 163 22.39 6.37 -2.74
C LYS A 163 21.59 7.68 -2.90
N THR A 164 20.34 7.73 -2.41
CA THR A 164 19.62 8.99 -2.34
C THR A 164 20.29 9.81 -1.23
N GLU A 165 20.88 10.96 -1.58
CA GLU A 165 21.44 11.87 -0.59
C GLU A 165 20.36 12.17 0.44
N LYS A 166 20.74 12.13 1.72
CA LYS A 166 19.94 12.69 2.81
C LYS A 166 19.99 14.22 2.66
N ASN A 167 19.27 14.74 1.67
CA ASN A 167 19.01 16.17 1.63
C ASN A 167 18.30 16.53 2.92
N GLU A 168 18.78 17.56 3.59
CA GLU A 168 18.33 18.04 4.91
C GLU A 168 16.83 18.44 4.95
N SER A 169 16.14 18.50 3.83
CA SER A 169 14.69 18.58 3.80
C SER A 169 14.10 17.21 4.07
N ASN A 170 13.88 16.88 5.34
CA ASN A 170 13.08 15.71 5.77
C ASN A 170 11.60 15.87 5.36
N THR A 171 11.35 16.18 4.10
CA THR A 171 10.01 16.31 3.59
C THR A 171 9.41 14.92 3.46
N VAL A 172 8.40 14.65 4.27
CA VAL A 172 7.63 13.41 4.22
C VAL A 172 6.27 13.66 3.56
N TYR A 173 5.84 12.70 2.80
CA TYR A 173 4.59 12.77 2.07
C TYR A 173 3.58 11.76 2.61
N LEU A 174 2.32 12.02 2.36
CA LEU A 174 1.26 11.05 2.59
C LEU A 174 1.42 9.90 1.61
N GLY A 175 1.41 8.70 2.12
CA GLY A 175 1.32 7.47 1.34
C GLY A 175 0.37 6.49 2.00
N HIS A 176 0.19 5.33 1.36
CA HIS A 176 -0.82 4.36 1.74
C HIS A 176 -0.19 2.98 2.00
N SER A 177 -0.25 2.54 3.25
CA SER A 177 0.11 1.17 3.63
C SER A 177 -0.99 0.21 3.20
N ILE A 178 -0.98 -0.18 1.93
CA ILE A 178 -2.00 -1.06 1.32
C ILE A 178 -1.50 -2.51 1.42
N LEU A 179 -2.22 -3.31 2.19
CA LEU A 179 -1.91 -4.73 2.37
C LEU A 179 -2.11 -5.51 1.05
N GLU A 180 -1.24 -6.50 0.83
CA GLU A 180 -1.29 -7.40 -0.33
C GLU A 180 -1.21 -6.65 -1.68
N ASN A 181 -0.75 -5.39 -1.67
CA ASN A 181 -0.64 -4.52 -2.85
C ASN A 181 -1.94 -4.43 -3.68
N GLU A 182 -3.11 -4.58 -3.03
CA GLU A 182 -4.41 -4.36 -3.66
C GLU A 182 -4.67 -2.85 -3.81
N TYR A 183 -4.01 -2.19 -4.77
CA TYR A 183 -4.22 -0.77 -5.10
C TYR A 183 -5.59 -0.55 -5.75
N SER A 184 -6.65 -0.80 -4.98
CA SER A 184 -8.01 -0.46 -5.35
C SER A 184 -8.34 0.95 -4.87
N TYR A 185 -9.26 1.63 -5.56
CA TYR A 185 -9.76 2.93 -5.14
C TYR A 185 -10.22 2.91 -3.68
N ARG A 186 -10.92 1.85 -3.28
CA ARG A 186 -11.44 1.66 -1.92
C ARG A 186 -10.35 1.64 -0.85
N ASN A 187 -9.24 0.96 -1.10
CA ASN A 187 -8.11 0.88 -0.16
C ASN A 187 -7.34 2.20 -0.13
N TYR A 188 -7.24 2.87 -1.28
CA TYR A 188 -6.52 4.13 -1.42
C TYR A 188 -7.19 5.29 -0.65
N VAL A 189 -8.52 5.36 -0.63
CA VAL A 189 -9.25 6.44 0.05
C VAL A 189 -9.50 6.19 1.55
N ASP A 190 -9.13 5.02 2.09
CA ASP A 190 -9.33 4.64 3.50
C ASP A 190 -8.26 5.32 4.39
N PRO A 191 -8.62 6.25 5.29
CA PRO A 191 -7.66 6.93 6.16
C PRO A 191 -6.83 6.00 7.06
N LEU A 192 -7.28 4.77 7.29
CA LEU A 192 -6.53 3.79 8.08
C LEU A 192 -5.27 3.28 7.38
N THR A 193 -5.15 3.52 6.07
CA THR A 193 -3.95 3.17 5.31
C THR A 193 -2.90 4.28 5.31
N TYR A 194 -3.23 5.48 5.80
CA TYR A 194 -2.35 6.64 5.77
C TYR A 194 -1.10 6.45 6.60
N VAL A 195 0.05 6.73 5.98
CA VAL A 195 1.38 6.71 6.59
C VAL A 195 2.22 7.87 6.05
N LYS A 196 3.26 8.26 6.78
CA LYS A 196 4.32 9.13 6.24
C LYS A 196 5.31 8.28 5.48
N THR A 197 5.65 8.70 4.27
CA THR A 197 6.61 7.97 3.43
C THR A 197 7.25 8.87 2.37
N LEU A 198 7.93 8.25 1.40
CA LEU A 198 8.57 8.94 0.29
C LEU A 198 7.56 9.36 -0.78
N LYS A 199 7.78 10.48 -1.45
CA LYS A 199 6.89 11.06 -2.47
C LYS A 199 6.49 10.09 -3.57
N MET A 200 7.43 9.27 -4.06
CA MET A 200 7.19 8.32 -5.15
C MET A 200 6.55 7.00 -4.72
N TYR A 201 6.23 6.82 -3.43
CA TYR A 201 5.80 5.54 -2.89
C TYR A 201 4.52 5.01 -3.56
N ASP A 202 3.46 5.79 -3.55
CA ASP A 202 2.18 5.35 -4.11
C ASP A 202 2.20 5.26 -5.64
N ILE A 203 2.89 6.19 -6.31
CA ILE A 203 3.03 6.16 -7.78
C ILE A 203 3.71 4.87 -8.22
N ALA A 204 4.83 4.53 -7.60
CA ALA A 204 5.58 3.32 -7.97
C ALA A 204 4.78 2.05 -7.65
N ASN A 205 4.14 1.97 -6.48
CA ASN A 205 3.32 0.83 -6.13
C ASN A 205 2.08 0.68 -7.02
N TYR A 206 1.47 1.78 -7.48
CA TYR A 206 0.39 1.76 -8.46
C TYR A 206 0.85 1.09 -9.77
N PHE A 207 1.96 1.52 -10.36
CA PHE A 207 2.46 0.92 -11.60
C PHE A 207 2.91 -0.53 -11.40
N LYS A 208 3.49 -0.85 -10.26
CA LYS A 208 3.84 -2.23 -9.91
C LYS A 208 2.60 -3.12 -9.80
N TYR A 209 1.53 -2.65 -9.16
CA TYR A 209 0.24 -3.33 -9.14
C TYR A 209 -0.33 -3.52 -10.55
N LYS A 210 -0.37 -2.45 -11.37
CA LYS A 210 -0.81 -2.52 -12.79
C LYS A 210 0.00 -3.54 -13.59
N PHE A 211 1.31 -3.64 -13.37
CA PHE A 211 2.14 -4.66 -13.99
C PHE A 211 1.66 -6.08 -13.65
N TYR A 212 1.44 -6.37 -12.39
CA TYR A 212 1.03 -7.72 -11.96
C TYR A 212 -0.36 -8.12 -12.42
N ILE A 213 -1.27 -7.19 -12.61
CA ILE A 213 -2.61 -7.46 -13.18
C ILE A 213 -2.66 -7.38 -14.71
N ASN A 214 -1.52 -7.18 -15.38
CA ASN A 214 -1.39 -6.95 -16.83
C ASN A 214 -2.18 -5.72 -17.33
N GLY A 215 -2.27 -4.69 -16.50
CA GLY A 215 -3.02 -3.46 -16.76
C GLY A 215 -2.15 -2.23 -16.98
N ILE A 216 -0.87 -2.37 -17.39
CA ILE A 216 0.01 -1.24 -17.67
C ILE A 216 -0.52 -0.45 -18.87
N ASP A 217 -0.75 0.84 -18.64
CA ASP A 217 -0.90 1.83 -19.70
C ASP A 217 0.44 2.55 -19.87
N TYR A 218 1.07 2.36 -21.03
CA TYR A 218 2.36 2.98 -21.33
C TYR A 218 2.23 4.49 -21.54
N ASN A 219 1.05 5.01 -21.91
CA ASN A 219 0.84 6.45 -22.01
C ASN A 219 0.85 7.11 -20.62
N GLU A 220 0.19 6.50 -19.63
CA GLU A 220 0.28 6.96 -18.23
C GLU A 220 1.73 6.91 -17.72
N LEU A 221 2.49 5.87 -18.08
CA LEU A 221 3.89 5.73 -17.68
C LEU A 221 4.77 6.80 -18.34
N GLU A 222 4.51 7.17 -19.60
CA GLU A 222 5.18 8.27 -20.30
C GLU A 222 4.95 9.64 -19.64
N GLU A 223 3.76 9.87 -19.05
CA GLU A 223 3.47 11.12 -18.32
C GLU A 223 4.41 11.33 -17.13
N LEU A 224 4.95 10.25 -16.53
CA LEU A 224 5.90 10.34 -15.44
C LEU A 224 7.20 11.07 -15.79
N LYS A 225 7.59 11.13 -17.07
CA LYS A 225 8.73 11.93 -17.54
C LYS A 225 8.63 13.40 -17.15
N TYR A 226 7.41 13.91 -17.02
CA TYR A 226 7.15 15.30 -16.64
C TYR A 226 7.05 15.50 -15.12
N ILE A 227 6.85 14.42 -14.38
CA ILE A 227 6.64 14.40 -12.91
C ILE A 227 7.93 14.08 -12.17
N ILE A 228 8.65 13.05 -12.63
CA ILE A 228 9.89 12.58 -12.00
C ILE A 228 11.09 13.33 -12.60
N LYS A 229 11.53 14.39 -11.92
CA LYS A 229 12.60 15.27 -12.44
C LYS A 229 13.90 15.15 -11.66
N ASP A 230 13.81 15.04 -10.35
CA ASP A 230 15.01 14.98 -9.52
C ASP A 230 15.54 13.55 -9.36
N GLU A 231 16.83 13.45 -9.03
CA GLU A 231 17.53 12.17 -8.92
C GLU A 231 17.03 11.32 -7.74
N GLN A 232 16.51 11.95 -6.69
CA GLN A 232 15.95 11.24 -5.55
C GLN A 232 14.63 10.56 -5.94
N ASP A 233 13.73 11.30 -6.60
CA ASP A 233 12.46 10.76 -7.11
C ASP A 233 12.71 9.60 -8.08
N LYS A 234 13.68 9.73 -9.02
CA LYS A 234 14.04 8.69 -9.98
C LYS A 234 14.50 7.40 -9.28
N ARG A 235 15.44 7.53 -8.35
CA ARG A 235 15.98 6.38 -7.59
C ARG A 235 14.90 5.73 -6.73
N THR A 236 14.09 6.54 -6.04
CA THR A 236 13.00 6.05 -5.20
C THR A 236 11.96 5.30 -6.03
N PHE A 237 11.53 5.87 -7.15
CA PHE A 237 10.56 5.23 -8.05
C PHE A 237 11.08 3.87 -8.53
N LEU A 238 12.30 3.85 -9.09
CA LEU A 238 12.89 2.63 -9.61
C LEU A 238 13.12 1.58 -8.52
N ALA A 239 13.58 1.97 -7.33
CA ALA A 239 13.79 1.06 -6.21
C ALA A 239 12.47 0.38 -5.78
N ILE A 240 11.36 1.13 -5.71
CA ILE A 240 10.06 0.58 -5.32
C ILE A 240 9.53 -0.36 -6.39
N ILE A 241 9.67 -0.04 -7.68
CA ILE A 241 9.32 -0.95 -8.78
C ILE A 241 10.11 -2.27 -8.67
N MET A 242 11.41 -2.19 -8.40
CA MET A 242 12.28 -3.36 -8.32
C MET A 242 12.06 -4.23 -7.09
N TYR A 243 11.68 -3.66 -5.95
CA TYR A 243 11.54 -4.43 -4.72
C TYR A 243 10.38 -5.42 -4.83
N PRO A 244 10.62 -6.75 -4.74
CA PRO A 244 9.61 -7.77 -5.07
C PRO A 244 8.65 -8.07 -3.91
N SER A 245 7.97 -7.05 -3.39
CA SER A 245 7.04 -7.16 -2.24
C SER A 245 5.97 -8.23 -2.44
N GLU A 246 5.38 -8.31 -3.64
CA GLU A 246 4.31 -9.25 -3.99
C GLU A 246 4.80 -10.70 -3.96
N VAL A 247 6.03 -10.90 -4.39
CA VAL A 247 6.68 -12.22 -4.38
C VAL A 247 6.96 -12.64 -2.94
N PHE A 248 7.48 -11.73 -2.13
CA PHE A 248 7.72 -12.00 -0.70
C PHE A 248 6.43 -12.28 0.07
N ASP A 249 5.35 -11.53 -0.19
CA ASP A 249 4.03 -11.81 0.38
C ASP A 249 3.54 -13.22 0.00
N ARG A 250 3.80 -13.63 -1.24
CA ARG A 250 3.47 -14.98 -1.72
C ARG A 250 4.30 -16.04 -1.02
N PHE A 251 5.60 -15.83 -0.89
CA PHE A 251 6.50 -16.74 -0.18
C PHE A 251 6.08 -16.92 1.29
N GLU A 252 5.75 -15.83 1.99
CA GLU A 252 5.29 -15.91 3.38
C GLU A 252 4.02 -16.77 3.53
N LYS A 253 3.07 -16.62 2.61
CA LYS A 253 1.84 -17.42 2.61
C LYS A 253 2.12 -18.90 2.31
N ILE A 254 3.08 -19.21 1.45
CA ILE A 254 3.48 -20.59 1.14
C ILE A 254 4.18 -21.21 2.35
N ILE A 255 5.18 -20.54 2.92
CA ILE A 255 5.93 -21.04 4.08
C ILE A 255 5.01 -21.24 5.29
N SER A 256 4.00 -20.39 5.48
CA SER A 256 2.99 -20.57 6.53
C SER A 256 1.89 -21.58 6.19
N LEU A 257 2.03 -22.34 5.09
CA LEU A 257 1.10 -23.36 4.61
C LEU A 257 -0.33 -22.85 4.34
N GLN A 258 -0.48 -21.57 4.04
CA GLN A 258 -1.78 -20.98 3.70
C GLN A 258 -2.18 -21.24 2.25
N ILE A 259 -1.20 -21.40 1.36
CA ILE A 259 -1.40 -21.63 -0.07
C ILE A 259 -0.37 -22.61 -0.63
N ASP A 260 -0.68 -23.25 -1.76
CA ASP A 260 0.19 -24.19 -2.45
C ASP A 260 1.42 -23.50 -3.05
N GLU A 261 2.59 -24.15 -2.98
CA GLU A 261 3.86 -23.63 -3.51
C GLU A 261 3.78 -23.32 -5.02
N LYS A 262 3.05 -24.09 -5.79
CA LYS A 262 2.88 -23.87 -7.24
C LYS A 262 2.27 -22.50 -7.59
N THR A 263 1.61 -21.85 -6.64
CA THR A 263 1.04 -20.52 -6.86
C THR A 263 2.11 -19.47 -7.16
N ILE A 264 3.38 -19.73 -6.82
CA ILE A 264 4.51 -18.84 -7.12
C ILE A 264 4.82 -18.74 -8.62
N TYR A 265 4.46 -19.73 -9.43
CA TYR A 265 4.69 -19.68 -10.87
C TYR A 265 4.05 -18.49 -11.57
N SER A 266 2.96 -17.95 -11.02
CA SER A 266 2.35 -16.72 -11.54
C SER A 266 3.28 -15.49 -11.49
N TYR A 267 4.29 -15.53 -10.62
CA TYR A 267 5.33 -14.50 -10.50
C TYR A 267 6.60 -14.88 -11.23
N ILE A 268 7.04 -16.14 -11.11
CA ILE A 268 8.26 -16.64 -11.79
C ILE A 268 8.14 -16.45 -13.30
N ASN A 269 6.99 -16.77 -13.89
CA ASN A 269 6.74 -16.62 -15.32
C ASN A 269 6.70 -15.15 -15.81
N LYS A 270 6.78 -14.20 -14.88
CA LYS A 270 6.85 -12.76 -15.19
C LYS A 270 8.24 -12.16 -15.01
N ILE A 271 9.26 -12.94 -14.65
CA ILE A 271 10.62 -12.44 -14.40
C ILE A 271 11.14 -11.65 -15.61
N GLU A 272 11.17 -12.26 -16.79
CA GLU A 272 11.66 -11.61 -18.02
C GLU A 272 10.88 -10.32 -18.33
N LYS A 273 9.56 -10.38 -18.24
CA LYS A 273 8.71 -9.20 -18.45
C LYS A 273 8.94 -8.10 -17.41
N MET A 274 9.26 -8.45 -16.17
CA MET A 274 9.59 -7.48 -15.13
C MET A 274 10.94 -6.81 -15.43
N GLU A 275 11.92 -7.58 -15.89
CA GLU A 275 13.22 -7.04 -16.30
C GLU A 275 13.07 -6.09 -17.51
N GLU A 276 12.28 -6.47 -18.51
CA GLU A 276 11.94 -5.60 -19.65
C GLU A 276 11.22 -4.31 -19.19
N PHE A 277 10.29 -4.44 -18.27
CA PHE A 277 9.55 -3.30 -17.70
C PHE A 277 10.47 -2.35 -16.93
N ILE A 278 11.38 -2.87 -16.13
CA ILE A 278 12.39 -2.09 -15.39
C ILE A 278 13.35 -1.40 -16.38
N SER A 279 13.80 -2.09 -17.43
CA SER A 279 14.65 -1.50 -18.48
C SER A 279 13.96 -0.36 -19.19
N TYR A 280 12.70 -0.54 -19.60
CA TYR A 280 11.90 0.50 -20.22
C TYR A 280 11.75 1.73 -19.30
N ILE A 281 11.42 1.52 -18.01
CA ILE A 281 11.35 2.63 -17.06
C ILE A 281 12.69 3.35 -16.97
N GLN A 282 13.80 2.62 -16.87
CA GLN A 282 15.12 3.20 -16.71
C GLN A 282 15.53 4.02 -17.94
N GLU A 283 15.34 3.49 -19.13
CA GLU A 283 15.84 4.07 -20.37
C GLU A 283 14.91 5.15 -20.93
N ASP A 284 13.61 4.87 -20.96
CA ASP A 284 12.63 5.72 -21.64
C ASP A 284 11.93 6.71 -20.70
N VAL A 285 11.62 6.31 -19.47
CA VAL A 285 10.85 7.15 -18.54
C VAL A 285 11.75 8.07 -17.73
N ILE A 286 12.66 7.50 -16.93
CA ILE A 286 13.52 8.30 -16.01
C ILE A 286 14.87 8.68 -16.61
N LYS A 287 15.23 8.11 -17.76
CA LYS A 287 16.48 8.39 -18.49
C LYS A 287 17.72 8.32 -17.60
N SER A 288 17.95 7.12 -17.05
CA SER A 288 19.03 6.86 -16.12
C SER A 288 19.74 5.54 -16.44
N GLU A 289 20.89 5.31 -15.84
CA GLU A 289 21.67 4.07 -16.00
C GLU A 289 22.03 3.46 -14.63
N TYR A 290 21.08 3.43 -13.70
CA TYR A 290 21.34 2.97 -12.35
C TYR A 290 21.57 1.44 -12.27
N ILE A 291 20.92 0.67 -13.15
CA ILE A 291 20.96 -0.80 -13.15
C ILE A 291 21.70 -1.30 -14.39
N LYS A 292 22.98 -1.58 -14.21
CA LYS A 292 23.85 -1.97 -15.33
C LYS A 292 23.66 -3.43 -15.77
N TRP A 293 23.38 -4.33 -14.83
CA TRP A 293 23.28 -5.76 -15.13
C TRP A 293 22.11 -6.14 -16.06
N LEU A 294 21.10 -5.29 -16.19
CA LEU A 294 20.02 -5.49 -17.16
C LEU A 294 20.49 -5.36 -18.62
N LYS A 295 21.58 -4.62 -18.84
CA LYS A 295 22.15 -4.40 -20.19
C LYS A 295 23.14 -5.51 -20.61
N GLU A 296 23.57 -6.36 -19.69
CA GLU A 296 24.59 -7.39 -19.91
C GLU A 296 23.98 -8.75 -20.30
N LYS A 297 22.65 -8.82 -20.47
CA LYS A 297 21.91 -10.00 -20.95
C LYS A 297 21.60 -9.88 -22.44
#